data_7a13dbc2d1beec0863298693abf5bef8
#
_entry.id   7a13dbc2d1beec0863298693abf5bef8
#
_cell.length_a   1.000
_cell.length_b   1.000
_cell.length_c   1.000
_cell.angle_alpha   90.00
_cell.angle_beta   90.00
_cell.angle_gamma   90.00
#
_symmetry.space_group_name_H-M   'P 1'
#
loop_
_entity.id
_entity.type
_entity.pdbx_description
1 polymer ?
#
loop_
_entity_poly.entity_id
_entity_poly.type
_entity_poly.pdbx_seq_one_letter_code
_entity_poly.pdbx_strand_id
1 'polypeptide(L)'
;MAAFSVAAFVLCFSLTGATNIASGFADKKAYNKGYKAIKKGDYPEAEKIFRDLLGKDAKDVEARLGLSFALLKQRNIRDAYDHAARVILTNPLSARAHALLGASILAAGEFRLSVEEFKTALTLDPNEALAVAGLAMVDFYENRLSLAIPALRRAVNMSPDEPDFIFHLGQACARSEKYREAADAYERFLAVAPKTDTDRRERILGLIDFLRYLGRQGSLYVPSGDRASVPFDSSDNRPILQVRVNGQKEPLRFVLDTGSGMSVISDETAKRLDIKPVARGGQARAVGGGGKFGIVYGFLNSLEMGTVKVENVPVYIRRFYDVHIPVDGYLGLSVVQKFLTSLDYGTRRMSLVRQNQTEFIDTWTAKRPEGIQGLAPVLPNDFAVEVPLRTTSSGFLSGEVNLEGFEKNVNFIIDTAASITVVSEKFSQEEQFFSLLQPSRMRVFGAAGVTEDVKLLQLPKLSIGPSKLEKINAAVLDMEPVNETAGFTQSGILGGNFLRHFRIYFDFARGAMRLEPLSDKPRPAEIINPEVVVTP
;
A
#
# COMPACT_ATOMS: atom_id res chain seq x y z
N MET A 1 -4.00 -79.82 33.67
CA MET A 1 -3.61 -79.35 32.32
C MET A 1 -4.43 -78.11 32.01
N ALA A 2 -3.83 -76.96 32.03
CA ALA A 2 -4.18 -75.71 31.38
C ALA A 2 -3.58 -74.55 32.19
N ALA A 3 -2.32 -74.32 31.99
CA ALA A 3 -1.63 -73.10 32.41
C ALA A 3 -0.60 -72.82 31.33
N PHE A 4 -0.97 -72.10 30.33
CA PHE A 4 -0.07 -71.41 29.36
C PHE A 4 -0.96 -70.61 28.41
N SER A 5 -1.22 -69.36 28.68
CA SER A 5 -1.53 -68.37 27.67
C SER A 5 -2.00 -67.03 28.26
N VAL A 6 -1.24 -66.44 29.19
CA VAL A 6 -1.53 -65.05 29.67
C VAL A 6 -0.29 -64.14 29.60
N ALA A 7 0.90 -64.67 29.33
CA ALA A 7 2.13 -63.88 29.35
C ALA A 7 2.49 -63.18 28.04
N ALA A 8 1.84 -63.50 26.90
CA ALA A 8 2.19 -62.94 25.58
C ALA A 8 1.41 -61.67 25.19
N PHE A 9 0.35 -61.30 25.91
CA PHE A 9 -0.49 -60.16 25.54
C PHE A 9 -0.15 -58.86 26.27
N VAL A 10 0.70 -58.88 27.28
CA VAL A 10 1.08 -57.70 28.08
C VAL A 10 2.34 -57.01 27.49
N LEU A 11 3.15 -57.68 26.67
CA LEU A 11 4.36 -57.09 26.10
C LEU A 11 4.12 -56.29 24.77
N CYS A 12 2.97 -56.51 24.09
CA CYS A 12 2.67 -55.74 22.88
C CYS A 12 2.04 -54.37 23.13
N PHE A 13 1.44 -54.17 24.33
CA PHE A 13 0.82 -52.86 24.66
C PHE A 13 1.80 -51.82 25.16
N SER A 14 2.97 -52.20 25.64
CA SER A 14 3.98 -51.29 26.16
C SER A 14 4.90 -50.68 25.05
N LEU A 15 5.03 -51.32 23.89
CA LEU A 15 5.84 -50.78 22.79
C LEU A 15 5.07 -49.75 21.93
N THR A 16 3.75 -49.90 21.76
CA THR A 16 2.94 -48.94 21.02
C THR A 16 2.69 -47.65 21.78
N GLY A 17 2.59 -47.70 23.11
CA GLY A 17 2.45 -46.50 23.97
C GLY A 17 3.73 -45.65 24.05
N ALA A 18 4.90 -46.29 24.08
CA ALA A 18 6.18 -45.61 24.15
C ALA A 18 6.58 -44.92 22.82
N THR A 19 6.22 -45.54 21.69
CA THR A 19 6.47 -44.95 20.34
C THR A 19 5.55 -43.74 20.09
N ASN A 20 4.27 -43.80 20.50
CA ASN A 20 3.36 -42.67 20.35
C ASN A 20 3.71 -41.48 21.28
N ILE A 21 4.19 -41.74 22.49
CA ILE A 21 4.66 -40.70 23.40
C ILE A 21 5.96 -40.08 22.88
N ALA A 22 6.90 -40.88 22.41
CA ALA A 22 8.17 -40.39 21.86
C ALA A 22 7.97 -39.60 20.54
N SER A 23 7.05 -40.02 19.66
CA SER A 23 6.70 -39.26 18.45
C SER A 23 6.03 -37.93 18.79
N GLY A 24 5.07 -37.92 19.73
CA GLY A 24 4.41 -36.69 20.16
C GLY A 24 5.38 -35.67 20.79
N PHE A 25 6.41 -36.12 21.54
CA PHE A 25 7.46 -35.22 22.05
C PHE A 25 8.42 -34.74 20.98
N ALA A 26 8.75 -35.56 19.99
CA ALA A 26 9.61 -35.19 18.86
C ALA A 26 8.90 -34.15 17.97
N ASP A 27 7.61 -34.33 17.70
CA ASP A 27 6.81 -33.39 16.91
C ASP A 27 6.65 -32.06 17.65
N LYS A 28 6.32 -32.06 18.94
CA LYS A 28 6.27 -30.82 19.77
C LYS A 28 7.59 -30.04 19.75
N LYS A 29 8.73 -30.71 19.78
CA LYS A 29 10.05 -30.10 19.67
C LYS A 29 10.26 -29.48 18.28
N ALA A 30 9.79 -30.12 17.21
CA ALA A 30 9.87 -29.63 15.85
C ALA A 30 8.97 -28.39 15.63
N TYR A 31 7.73 -28.39 16.14
CA TYR A 31 6.86 -27.20 16.11
C TYR A 31 7.54 -26.01 16.80
N ASN A 32 8.02 -26.22 18.04
CA ASN A 32 8.70 -25.16 18.78
C ASN A 32 9.93 -24.62 18.01
N LYS A 33 10.66 -25.51 17.28
CA LYS A 33 11.79 -25.10 16.44
C LYS A 33 11.30 -24.27 15.27
N GLY A 34 10.22 -24.65 14.59
CA GLY A 34 9.61 -23.91 13.48
C GLY A 34 9.16 -22.50 13.91
N TYR A 35 8.37 -22.40 14.97
CA TYR A 35 7.94 -21.10 15.49
C TYR A 35 9.09 -20.23 16.02
N LYS A 36 10.12 -20.86 16.60
CA LYS A 36 11.35 -20.14 16.99
C LYS A 36 12.11 -19.60 15.78
N ALA A 37 12.12 -20.32 14.66
CA ALA A 37 12.68 -19.85 13.40
C ALA A 37 11.89 -18.64 12.88
N ILE A 38 10.56 -18.69 12.89
CA ILE A 38 9.70 -17.53 12.56
C ILE A 38 10.07 -16.32 13.44
N LYS A 39 10.12 -16.51 14.77
CA LYS A 39 10.46 -15.44 15.71
C LYS A 39 11.86 -14.85 15.47
N LYS A 40 12.80 -15.63 14.93
CA LYS A 40 14.13 -15.15 14.54
C LYS A 40 14.18 -14.53 13.14
N GLY A 41 13.09 -14.58 12.37
CA GLY A 41 13.02 -14.12 10.99
C GLY A 41 13.70 -15.07 9.98
N ASP A 42 13.96 -16.32 10.40
CA ASP A 42 14.46 -17.38 9.52
C ASP A 42 13.27 -18.15 8.93
N TYR A 43 12.57 -17.45 8.05
CA TYR A 43 11.34 -17.98 7.44
C TYR A 43 11.60 -19.20 6.53
N PRO A 44 12.70 -19.27 5.76
CA PRO A 44 13.02 -20.46 4.97
C PRO A 44 13.28 -21.70 5.83
N GLU A 45 13.98 -21.57 6.97
CA GLU A 45 14.15 -22.71 7.90
C GLU A 45 12.83 -23.12 8.55
N ALA A 46 11.96 -22.14 8.90
CA ALA A 46 10.62 -22.43 9.40
C ALA A 46 9.78 -23.21 8.37
N GLU A 47 9.77 -22.75 7.12
CA GLU A 47 9.10 -23.43 6.01
C GLU A 47 9.59 -24.87 5.86
N LYS A 48 10.91 -25.08 5.83
CA LYS A 48 11.50 -26.41 5.74
C LYS A 48 11.02 -27.31 6.87
N ILE A 49 11.06 -26.85 8.11
CA ILE A 49 10.62 -27.63 9.28
C ILE A 49 9.15 -28.04 9.16
N PHE A 50 8.26 -27.11 8.79
CA PHE A 50 6.84 -27.42 8.66
C PHE A 50 6.54 -28.32 7.46
N ARG A 51 7.29 -28.20 6.33
CA ARG A 51 7.20 -29.14 5.21
C ARG A 51 7.67 -30.55 5.60
N ASP A 52 8.74 -30.67 6.39
CA ASP A 52 9.24 -31.95 6.90
C ASP A 52 8.20 -32.63 7.82
N LEU A 53 7.47 -31.86 8.65
CA LEU A 53 6.36 -32.37 9.47
C LEU A 53 5.20 -32.85 8.60
N LEU A 54 4.80 -32.07 7.59
CA LEU A 54 3.76 -32.46 6.64
C LEU A 54 4.16 -33.66 5.76
N GLY A 55 5.45 -33.88 5.53
CA GLY A 55 5.98 -35.08 4.86
C GLY A 55 5.79 -36.35 5.70
N LYS A 56 5.74 -36.23 7.04
CA LYS A 56 5.46 -37.35 7.95
C LYS A 56 3.96 -37.58 8.12
N ASP A 57 3.21 -36.50 8.28
CA ASP A 57 1.75 -36.53 8.37
C ASP A 57 1.15 -35.40 7.52
N ALA A 58 0.65 -35.74 6.36
CA ALA A 58 0.02 -34.80 5.43
C ALA A 58 -1.28 -34.16 5.96
N LYS A 59 -1.84 -34.68 7.05
CA LYS A 59 -3.05 -34.17 7.70
C LYS A 59 -2.76 -33.28 8.92
N ASP A 60 -1.49 -33.09 9.25
CA ASP A 60 -1.06 -32.27 10.37
C ASP A 60 -1.52 -30.80 10.21
N VAL A 61 -2.54 -30.45 10.97
CA VAL A 61 -3.16 -29.10 10.95
C VAL A 61 -2.19 -28.06 11.48
N GLU A 62 -1.48 -28.35 12.56
CA GLU A 62 -0.57 -27.37 13.20
C GLU A 62 0.64 -27.06 12.29
N ALA A 63 1.24 -28.09 11.69
CA ALA A 63 2.31 -27.90 10.71
C ALA A 63 1.84 -27.11 9.50
N ARG A 64 0.60 -27.32 9.04
CA ARG A 64 0.02 -26.61 7.91
C ARG A 64 -0.23 -25.15 8.20
N LEU A 65 -0.72 -24.82 9.40
CA LEU A 65 -0.90 -23.44 9.88
C LEU A 65 0.46 -22.73 10.04
N GLY A 66 1.44 -23.43 10.63
CA GLY A 66 2.81 -22.91 10.76
C GLY A 66 3.45 -22.63 9.40
N LEU A 67 3.25 -23.51 8.42
CA LEU A 67 3.73 -23.33 7.05
C LEU A 67 3.04 -22.15 6.37
N SER A 68 1.71 -22.05 6.44
CA SER A 68 0.98 -20.90 5.89
C SER A 68 1.49 -19.58 6.46
N PHE A 69 1.73 -19.53 7.78
CA PHE A 69 2.26 -18.33 8.42
C PHE A 69 3.70 -18.00 7.98
N ALA A 70 4.58 -19.00 7.87
CA ALA A 70 5.95 -18.80 7.39
C ALA A 70 5.98 -18.29 5.94
N LEU A 71 5.11 -18.83 5.07
CA LEU A 71 4.97 -18.41 3.68
C LEU A 71 4.40 -16.98 3.56
N LEU A 72 3.43 -16.63 4.40
CA LEU A 72 2.89 -15.26 4.46
C LEU A 72 3.99 -14.24 4.83
N LYS A 73 4.84 -14.57 5.81
CA LYS A 73 6.00 -13.75 6.19
C LYS A 73 7.04 -13.61 5.06
N GLN A 74 7.14 -14.60 4.18
CA GLN A 74 7.99 -14.55 2.98
C GLN A 74 7.31 -13.84 1.79
N ARG A 75 6.07 -13.35 1.95
CA ARG A 75 5.24 -12.78 0.88
C ARG A 75 4.90 -13.78 -0.24
N ASN A 76 5.04 -15.07 0.02
CA ASN A 76 4.50 -16.11 -0.85
C ASN A 76 2.99 -16.27 -0.59
N ILE A 77 2.24 -15.27 -1.07
CA ILE A 77 0.82 -15.07 -0.75
C ILE A 77 -0.03 -16.25 -1.23
N ARG A 78 0.24 -16.76 -2.44
CA ARG A 78 -0.53 -17.85 -3.06
C ARG A 78 -0.42 -19.14 -2.25
N ASP A 79 0.80 -19.57 -1.94
CA ASP A 79 1.01 -20.79 -1.17
C ASP A 79 0.50 -20.67 0.27
N ALA A 80 0.65 -19.48 0.88
CA ALA A 80 0.09 -19.20 2.20
C ALA A 80 -1.43 -19.38 2.21
N TYR A 81 -2.11 -18.82 1.21
CA TYR A 81 -3.55 -18.99 0.98
C TYR A 81 -3.91 -20.48 0.85
N ASP A 82 -3.24 -21.21 -0.02
CA ASP A 82 -3.54 -22.62 -0.31
C ASP A 82 -3.42 -23.49 0.94
N HIS A 83 -2.41 -23.27 1.76
CA HIS A 83 -2.23 -24.00 3.02
C HIS A 83 -3.30 -23.66 4.06
N ALA A 84 -3.68 -22.39 4.23
CA ALA A 84 -4.77 -21.99 5.13
C ALA A 84 -6.12 -22.56 4.67
N ALA A 85 -6.43 -22.47 3.37
CA ALA A 85 -7.67 -22.98 2.77
C ALA A 85 -7.80 -24.50 2.96
N ARG A 86 -6.72 -25.27 2.82
CA ARG A 86 -6.73 -26.72 3.06
C ARG A 86 -7.02 -27.08 4.52
N VAL A 87 -6.65 -26.23 5.49
CA VAL A 87 -7.05 -26.46 6.89
C VAL A 87 -8.56 -26.25 7.04
N ILE A 88 -9.13 -25.22 6.45
CA ILE A 88 -10.56 -24.92 6.52
C ILE A 88 -11.40 -26.04 5.93
N LEU A 89 -10.95 -26.68 4.83
CA LEU A 89 -11.63 -27.83 4.22
C LEU A 89 -11.78 -29.02 5.19
N THR A 90 -10.84 -29.21 6.10
CA THR A 90 -10.84 -30.33 7.07
C THR A 90 -11.25 -29.91 8.47
N ASN A 91 -11.04 -28.66 8.83
CA ASN A 91 -11.38 -28.06 10.12
C ASN A 91 -11.94 -26.65 9.93
N PRO A 92 -13.22 -26.52 9.55
CA PRO A 92 -13.86 -25.21 9.27
C PRO A 92 -14.05 -24.33 10.52
N LEU A 93 -13.82 -24.86 11.72
CA LEU A 93 -13.91 -24.10 12.97
C LEU A 93 -12.54 -23.60 13.47
N SER A 94 -11.51 -23.64 12.64
CA SER A 94 -10.19 -23.11 12.99
C SER A 94 -10.12 -21.60 12.80
N ALA A 95 -10.26 -20.84 13.89
CA ALA A 95 -10.13 -19.36 13.88
C ALA A 95 -8.79 -18.92 13.26
N ARG A 96 -7.69 -19.62 13.60
CA ARG A 96 -6.36 -19.34 13.07
C ARG A 96 -6.27 -19.55 11.58
N ALA A 97 -6.93 -20.59 11.02
CA ALA A 97 -6.94 -20.84 9.58
C ALA A 97 -7.67 -19.71 8.83
N HIS A 98 -8.84 -19.27 9.32
CA HIS A 98 -9.57 -18.14 8.77
C HIS A 98 -8.76 -16.84 8.86
N ALA A 99 -8.05 -16.61 9.98
CA ALA A 99 -7.19 -15.42 10.12
C ALA A 99 -6.02 -15.43 9.11
N LEU A 100 -5.37 -16.57 8.90
CA LEU A 100 -4.28 -16.70 7.91
C LEU A 100 -4.79 -16.59 6.47
N LEU A 101 -5.96 -17.17 6.18
CA LEU A 101 -6.62 -17.03 4.89
C LEU A 101 -6.96 -15.56 4.62
N GLY A 102 -7.61 -14.89 5.57
CA GLY A 102 -7.94 -13.47 5.50
C GLY A 102 -6.70 -12.58 5.31
N ALA A 103 -5.59 -12.88 6.00
CA ALA A 103 -4.33 -12.15 5.86
C ALA A 103 -3.71 -12.34 4.47
N SER A 104 -3.78 -13.55 3.91
CA SER A 104 -3.29 -13.84 2.55
C SER A 104 -4.14 -13.13 1.49
N ILE A 105 -5.47 -13.14 1.65
CA ILE A 105 -6.43 -12.44 0.78
C ILE A 105 -6.21 -10.92 0.84
N LEU A 106 -6.00 -10.34 2.04
CA LEU A 106 -5.71 -8.92 2.21
C LEU A 106 -4.39 -8.52 1.54
N ALA A 107 -3.35 -9.34 1.70
CA ALA A 107 -2.06 -9.11 1.04
C ALA A 107 -2.15 -9.18 -0.50
N ALA A 108 -3.07 -9.98 -1.04
CA ALA A 108 -3.40 -9.99 -2.47
C ALA A 108 -4.19 -8.74 -2.92
N GLY A 109 -4.79 -7.98 -1.99
CA GLY A 109 -5.58 -6.79 -2.26
C GLY A 109 -7.09 -7.04 -2.44
N GLU A 110 -7.59 -8.19 -2.02
CA GLU A 110 -9.00 -8.60 -2.08
C GLU A 110 -9.72 -8.24 -0.76
N PHE A 111 -10.01 -6.96 -0.56
CA PHE A 111 -10.44 -6.42 0.73
C PHE A 111 -11.74 -7.02 1.27
N ARG A 112 -12.79 -7.13 0.43
CA ARG A 112 -14.09 -7.63 0.87
C ARG A 112 -14.00 -9.06 1.40
N LEU A 113 -13.34 -9.94 0.65
CA LEU A 113 -13.17 -11.33 1.04
C LEU A 113 -12.32 -11.47 2.30
N SER A 114 -11.26 -10.64 2.45
CA SER A 114 -10.44 -10.67 3.67
C SER A 114 -11.23 -10.28 4.92
N VAL A 115 -12.14 -9.30 4.82
CA VAL A 115 -13.03 -8.90 5.93
C VAL A 115 -13.96 -10.03 6.35
N GLU A 116 -14.50 -10.78 5.40
CA GLU A 116 -15.37 -11.94 5.67
C GLU A 116 -14.61 -13.02 6.45
N GLU A 117 -13.37 -13.34 6.05
CA GLU A 117 -12.53 -14.32 6.73
C GLU A 117 -12.11 -13.87 8.15
N PHE A 118 -11.71 -12.60 8.30
CA PHE A 118 -11.37 -12.08 9.62
C PHE A 118 -12.57 -12.04 10.58
N LYS A 119 -13.78 -11.69 10.10
CA LYS A 119 -15.00 -11.73 10.90
C LYS A 119 -15.34 -13.17 11.31
N THR A 120 -15.18 -14.13 10.41
CA THR A 120 -15.36 -15.55 10.73
C THR A 120 -14.37 -15.99 11.80
N ALA A 121 -13.09 -15.64 11.68
CA ALA A 121 -12.07 -15.93 12.68
C ALA A 121 -12.45 -15.37 14.06
N LEU A 122 -12.92 -14.12 14.15
CA LEU A 122 -13.31 -13.47 15.40
C LEU A 122 -14.63 -13.98 15.98
N THR A 123 -15.50 -14.53 15.14
CA THR A 123 -16.72 -15.24 15.61
C THR A 123 -16.34 -16.55 16.29
N LEU A 124 -15.34 -17.25 15.77
CA LEU A 124 -14.82 -18.51 16.31
C LEU A 124 -13.94 -18.28 17.55
N ASP A 125 -13.05 -17.31 17.50
CA ASP A 125 -12.21 -16.87 18.62
C ASP A 125 -12.07 -15.35 18.65
N PRO A 126 -12.78 -14.65 19.55
CA PRO A 126 -12.68 -13.18 19.70
C PRO A 126 -11.27 -12.68 20.05
N ASN A 127 -10.36 -13.57 20.43
CA ASN A 127 -8.97 -13.27 20.79
C ASN A 127 -7.95 -13.68 19.72
N GLU A 128 -8.37 -14.01 18.50
CA GLU A 128 -7.44 -14.24 17.41
C GLU A 128 -6.76 -12.92 16.99
N ALA A 129 -5.56 -12.70 17.48
CA ALA A 129 -4.83 -11.43 17.34
C ALA A 129 -4.55 -11.05 15.86
N LEU A 130 -4.29 -12.04 15.00
CA LEU A 130 -4.05 -11.80 13.57
C LEU A 130 -5.31 -11.27 12.89
N ALA A 131 -6.50 -11.76 13.26
CA ALA A 131 -7.75 -11.28 12.71
C ALA A 131 -8.09 -9.87 13.20
N VAL A 132 -7.83 -9.55 14.48
CA VAL A 132 -7.95 -8.18 15.00
C VAL A 132 -7.03 -7.22 14.25
N ALA A 133 -5.76 -7.58 14.06
CA ALA A 133 -4.79 -6.79 13.31
C ALA A 133 -5.18 -6.65 11.84
N GLY A 134 -5.68 -7.74 11.22
CA GLY A 134 -6.12 -7.74 9.82
C GLY A 134 -7.27 -6.77 9.55
N LEU A 135 -8.34 -6.79 10.37
CA LEU A 135 -9.42 -5.80 10.26
C LEU A 135 -8.94 -4.38 10.51
N ALA A 136 -8.04 -4.18 11.47
CA ALA A 136 -7.45 -2.87 11.72
C ALA A 136 -6.62 -2.37 10.52
N MET A 137 -5.97 -3.26 9.78
CA MET A 137 -5.26 -2.90 8.55
C MET A 137 -6.21 -2.57 7.41
N VAL A 138 -7.36 -3.23 7.30
CA VAL A 138 -8.42 -2.80 6.35
C VAL A 138 -8.86 -1.37 6.68
N ASP A 139 -9.15 -1.07 7.96
CA ASP A 139 -9.50 0.29 8.40
C ASP A 139 -8.38 1.31 8.08
N PHE A 140 -7.12 0.90 8.26
CA PHE A 140 -5.97 1.73 7.94
C PHE A 140 -5.86 2.06 6.44
N TYR A 141 -6.05 1.07 5.55
CA TYR A 141 -6.02 1.28 4.10
C TYR A 141 -7.20 2.13 3.60
N GLU A 142 -8.35 2.02 4.25
CA GLU A 142 -9.53 2.85 3.99
C GLU A 142 -9.52 4.20 4.73
N ASN A 143 -8.35 4.57 5.30
CA ASN A 143 -8.11 5.82 6.02
C ASN A 143 -9.02 6.05 7.26
N ARG A 144 -9.61 4.98 7.82
CA ARG A 144 -10.42 5.03 9.06
C ARG A 144 -9.52 4.91 10.30
N LEU A 145 -8.60 5.87 10.47
CA LEU A 145 -7.54 5.84 11.48
C LEU A 145 -8.07 5.83 12.92
N SER A 146 -9.25 6.42 13.16
CA SER A 146 -9.93 6.40 14.46
C SER A 146 -10.36 4.99 14.89
N LEU A 147 -10.59 4.08 13.94
CA LEU A 147 -10.89 2.67 14.18
C LEU A 147 -9.62 1.82 14.18
N ALA A 148 -8.71 2.07 13.24
CA ALA A 148 -7.48 1.30 13.07
C ALA A 148 -6.57 1.34 14.30
N ILE A 149 -6.30 2.55 14.86
CA ILE A 149 -5.35 2.71 15.96
C ILE A 149 -5.77 1.96 17.24
N PRO A 150 -7.01 2.08 17.76
CA PRO A 150 -7.44 1.30 18.93
C PRO A 150 -7.37 -0.21 18.69
N ALA A 151 -7.76 -0.68 17.49
CA ALA A 151 -7.71 -2.10 17.15
C ALA A 151 -6.27 -2.63 17.06
N LEU A 152 -5.34 -1.86 16.46
CA LEU A 152 -3.91 -2.21 16.44
C LEU A 152 -3.30 -2.23 17.85
N ARG A 153 -3.67 -1.28 18.73
CA ARG A 153 -3.25 -1.33 20.14
C ARG A 153 -3.75 -2.60 20.84
N ARG A 154 -5.01 -3.00 20.56
CA ARG A 154 -5.56 -4.27 21.09
C ARG A 154 -4.73 -5.45 20.58
N ALA A 155 -4.44 -5.54 19.27
CA ALA A 155 -3.63 -6.61 18.71
C ALA A 155 -2.21 -6.67 19.32
N VAL A 156 -1.56 -5.51 19.51
CA VAL A 156 -0.26 -5.40 20.19
C VAL A 156 -0.31 -5.84 21.64
N ASN A 157 -1.42 -5.57 22.38
CA ASN A 157 -1.60 -6.04 23.74
C ASN A 157 -1.82 -7.56 23.81
N MET A 158 -2.49 -8.14 22.82
CA MET A 158 -2.72 -9.58 22.71
C MET A 158 -1.44 -10.34 22.32
N SER A 159 -0.58 -9.75 21.49
CA SER A 159 0.67 -10.33 21.02
C SER A 159 1.80 -9.30 21.07
N PRO A 160 2.35 -9.01 22.25
CA PRO A 160 3.27 -7.90 22.48
C PRO A 160 4.64 -8.06 21.81
N ASP A 161 4.98 -9.26 21.40
CA ASP A 161 6.23 -9.62 20.72
C ASP A 161 6.05 -9.80 19.18
N GLU A 162 4.85 -9.55 18.62
CA GLU A 162 4.62 -9.64 17.18
C GLU A 162 5.05 -8.32 16.51
N PRO A 163 6.17 -8.30 15.78
CA PRO A 163 6.73 -7.07 15.24
C PRO A 163 5.83 -6.40 14.21
N ASP A 164 5.04 -7.17 13.44
CA ASP A 164 4.18 -6.60 12.41
C ASP A 164 3.08 -5.72 13.02
N PHE A 165 2.48 -6.14 14.14
CA PHE A 165 1.43 -5.35 14.79
C PHE A 165 1.97 -4.03 15.34
N ILE A 166 3.18 -4.06 15.91
CA ILE A 166 3.87 -2.87 16.42
C ILE A 166 4.23 -1.92 15.27
N PHE A 167 4.74 -2.46 14.17
CA PHE A 167 5.07 -1.68 12.97
C PHE A 167 3.84 -1.01 12.37
N HIS A 168 2.73 -1.73 12.22
CA HIS A 168 1.46 -1.19 11.72
C HIS A 168 0.87 -0.13 12.66
N LEU A 169 0.99 -0.30 13.97
CA LEU A 169 0.60 0.75 14.92
C LEU A 169 1.43 2.01 14.71
N GLY A 170 2.74 1.89 14.49
CA GLY A 170 3.62 3.01 14.16
C GLY A 170 3.17 3.73 12.88
N GLN A 171 2.84 2.98 11.81
CA GLN A 171 2.34 3.53 10.56
C GLN A 171 1.00 4.28 10.75
N ALA A 172 0.05 3.68 11.47
CA ALA A 172 -1.25 4.28 11.71
C ALA A 172 -1.14 5.55 12.56
N CYS A 173 -0.29 5.55 13.59
CA CYS A 173 -0.01 6.73 14.41
C CYS A 173 0.67 7.83 13.58
N ALA A 174 1.65 7.51 12.74
CA ALA A 174 2.33 8.49 11.87
C ALA A 174 1.34 9.14 10.89
N ARG A 175 0.48 8.35 10.23
CA ARG A 175 -0.55 8.86 9.32
C ARG A 175 -1.61 9.72 10.03
N SER A 176 -1.88 9.42 11.31
CA SER A 176 -2.79 10.22 12.17
C SER A 176 -2.13 11.41 12.84
N GLU A 177 -0.94 11.80 12.41
CA GLU A 177 -0.12 12.90 12.96
C GLU A 177 0.24 12.73 14.46
N LYS A 178 0.09 11.51 15.01
CA LYS A 178 0.51 11.16 16.38
C LYS A 178 1.99 10.78 16.41
N TYR A 179 2.85 11.73 16.04
CA TYR A 179 4.25 11.49 15.72
C TYR A 179 5.08 10.93 16.89
N ARG A 180 4.80 11.36 18.13
CA ARG A 180 5.49 10.82 19.32
C ARG A 180 5.17 9.35 19.52
N GLU A 181 3.88 8.99 19.47
CA GLU A 181 3.43 7.60 19.60
C GLU A 181 3.97 6.73 18.45
N ALA A 182 4.05 7.28 17.24
CA ALA A 182 4.63 6.58 16.10
C ALA A 182 6.12 6.29 16.31
N ALA A 183 6.89 7.27 16.80
CA ALA A 183 8.30 7.08 17.12
C ALA A 183 8.48 6.01 18.22
N ASP A 184 7.67 6.05 19.29
CA ASP A 184 7.70 5.05 20.37
C ASP A 184 7.41 3.64 19.84
N ALA A 185 6.42 3.50 18.95
CA ALA A 185 6.09 2.22 18.32
C ALA A 185 7.24 1.70 17.45
N TYR A 186 7.88 2.55 16.67
CA TYR A 186 9.01 2.14 15.84
C TYR A 186 10.27 1.80 16.66
N GLU A 187 10.55 2.51 17.75
CA GLU A 187 11.62 2.14 18.68
C GLU A 187 11.36 0.76 19.30
N ARG A 188 10.10 0.51 19.72
CA ARG A 188 9.69 -0.81 20.20
C ARG A 188 9.83 -1.88 19.12
N PHE A 189 9.43 -1.59 17.87
CA PHE A 189 9.66 -2.50 16.74
C PHE A 189 11.13 -2.86 16.60
N LEU A 190 12.06 -1.88 16.65
CA LEU A 190 13.50 -2.14 16.58
C LEU A 190 14.00 -3.05 17.71
N ALA A 191 13.37 -3.01 18.88
CA ALA A 191 13.72 -3.86 20.01
C ALA A 191 13.27 -5.32 19.83
N VAL A 192 12.06 -5.57 19.24
CA VAL A 192 11.47 -6.92 19.13
C VAL A 192 11.66 -7.56 17.77
N ALA A 193 11.77 -6.77 16.69
CA ALA A 193 11.88 -7.29 15.33
C ALA A 193 13.18 -8.07 15.13
N PRO A 194 13.14 -9.16 14.34
CA PRO A 194 14.33 -9.92 13.99
C PRO A 194 15.42 -9.02 13.40
N LYS A 195 16.69 -9.33 13.67
CA LYS A 195 17.83 -8.60 13.07
C LYS A 195 17.92 -8.83 11.56
N THR A 196 17.37 -9.94 11.08
CA THR A 196 17.25 -10.29 9.66
C THR A 196 16.25 -9.41 8.90
N ASP A 197 15.38 -8.68 9.60
CA ASP A 197 14.45 -7.72 9.01
C ASP A 197 15.17 -6.40 8.69
N THR A 198 16.20 -6.47 7.86
CA THR A 198 17.08 -5.36 7.54
C THR A 198 16.36 -4.23 6.84
N ASP A 199 15.48 -4.55 5.90
CA ASP A 199 14.78 -3.56 5.09
C ASP A 199 13.88 -2.63 5.90
N ARG A 200 13.03 -3.17 6.80
CA ARG A 200 12.20 -2.34 7.67
C ARG A 200 13.02 -1.58 8.69
N ARG A 201 14.03 -2.24 9.26
CA ARG A 201 14.94 -1.61 10.24
C ARG A 201 15.70 -0.43 9.65
N GLU A 202 16.29 -0.58 8.47
CA GLU A 202 16.99 0.51 7.77
C GLU A 202 16.06 1.66 7.42
N ARG A 203 14.83 1.34 6.96
CA ARG A 203 13.85 2.34 6.55
C ARG A 203 13.41 3.26 7.68
N ILE A 204 13.28 2.73 8.90
CA ILE A 204 12.74 3.50 10.02
C ILE A 204 13.80 4.22 10.88
N LEU A 205 15.09 3.95 10.71
CA LEU A 205 16.12 4.58 11.54
C LEU A 205 16.07 6.11 11.45
N GLY A 206 16.18 6.69 10.25
CA GLY A 206 16.05 8.14 10.07
C GLY A 206 14.62 8.67 10.24
N LEU A 207 13.61 7.80 10.05
CA LEU A 207 12.22 8.15 10.26
C LEU A 207 11.91 8.42 11.74
N ILE A 208 12.49 7.67 12.69
CA ILE A 208 12.30 7.91 14.13
C ILE A 208 12.76 9.32 14.50
N ASP A 209 13.95 9.72 14.09
CA ASP A 209 14.47 11.06 14.36
C ASP A 209 13.57 12.15 13.77
N PHE A 210 13.09 11.92 12.56
CA PHE A 210 12.15 12.84 11.91
C PHE A 210 10.82 12.92 12.66
N LEU A 211 10.23 11.81 13.05
CA LEU A 211 8.99 11.78 13.84
C LEU A 211 9.17 12.45 15.21
N ARG A 212 10.33 12.28 15.86
CA ARG A 212 10.68 13.00 17.09
C ARG A 212 10.78 14.51 16.85
N TYR A 213 11.36 14.92 15.70
CA TYR A 213 11.37 16.33 15.30
C TYR A 213 9.95 16.85 15.08
N LEU A 214 9.12 16.17 14.27
CA LEU A 214 7.73 16.57 14.01
C LEU A 214 6.89 16.64 15.29
N GLY A 215 7.07 15.70 16.20
CA GLY A 215 6.35 15.69 17.50
C GLY A 215 6.70 16.86 18.44
N ARG A 216 7.73 17.65 18.12
CA ARG A 216 8.06 18.90 18.83
C ARG A 216 7.54 20.15 18.12
N GLN A 217 7.11 20.02 16.86
CA GLN A 217 6.48 21.12 16.14
C GLN A 217 5.04 21.32 16.62
N GLY A 218 4.46 22.47 16.30
CA GLY A 218 3.03 22.70 16.43
C GLY A 218 2.21 21.89 15.42
N SER A 219 1.00 22.33 15.10
CA SER A 219 0.18 21.70 14.07
C SER A 219 0.89 21.74 12.72
N LEU A 220 0.90 20.61 12.04
CA LEU A 220 1.49 20.46 10.70
C LEU A 220 0.40 20.59 9.63
N TYR A 221 0.84 20.89 8.41
CA TYR A 221 -0.04 21.03 7.24
C TYR A 221 -1.27 21.90 7.52
N VAL A 222 -1.05 23.07 8.17
CA VAL A 222 -2.13 23.98 8.56
C VAL A 222 -2.62 24.75 7.34
N PRO A 223 -3.84 24.45 6.83
CA PRO A 223 -4.36 25.15 5.67
C PRO A 223 -4.96 26.49 6.05
N SER A 224 -4.75 27.51 5.22
CA SER A 224 -5.43 28.80 5.26
C SER A 224 -5.93 29.21 3.88
N GLY A 225 -6.96 30.05 3.84
CA GLY A 225 -7.74 30.32 2.61
C GLY A 225 -8.79 29.24 2.36
N ASP A 226 -9.94 29.65 1.81
CA ASP A 226 -11.10 28.77 1.66
C ASP A 226 -11.09 28.02 0.33
N ARG A 227 -10.62 28.66 -0.73
CA ARG A 227 -10.58 28.08 -2.08
C ARG A 227 -9.50 28.70 -2.94
N ALA A 228 -8.99 27.93 -3.89
CA ALA A 228 -8.14 28.41 -4.97
C ALA A 228 -8.50 27.72 -6.28
N SER A 229 -8.23 28.40 -7.39
CA SER A 229 -8.24 27.80 -8.72
C SER A 229 -6.98 28.25 -9.44
N VAL A 230 -6.04 27.34 -9.62
CA VAL A 230 -4.72 27.60 -10.16
C VAL A 230 -4.56 26.94 -11.54
N PRO A 231 -4.02 27.64 -12.54
CA PRO A 231 -3.69 27.01 -13.81
C PRO A 231 -2.53 26.03 -13.64
N PHE A 232 -2.48 25.02 -14.50
CA PHE A 232 -1.34 24.15 -14.62
C PHE A 232 -0.90 23.98 -16.08
N ASP A 233 0.39 23.74 -16.29
CA ASP A 233 0.93 23.29 -17.55
C ASP A 233 0.83 21.75 -17.61
N SER A 234 0.40 21.21 -18.74
CA SER A 234 0.28 19.76 -18.96
C SER A 234 1.43 19.28 -19.85
N SER A 235 2.64 19.26 -19.29
CA SER A 235 3.81 18.74 -19.99
C SER A 235 3.96 17.25 -19.71
N ASP A 236 4.08 16.47 -20.77
CA ASP A 236 4.23 15.01 -20.71
C ASP A 236 3.13 14.34 -19.86
N ASN A 237 1.88 14.76 -20.09
CA ASN A 237 0.68 14.30 -19.36
C ASN A 237 0.65 14.63 -17.86
N ARG A 238 1.64 15.33 -17.31
CA ARG A 238 1.77 15.69 -15.91
C ARG A 238 1.27 17.10 -15.63
N PRO A 239 0.46 17.35 -14.59
CA PRO A 239 0.02 18.68 -14.21
C PRO A 239 1.10 19.42 -13.42
N ILE A 240 1.71 20.45 -14.04
CA ILE A 240 2.77 21.28 -13.43
C ILE A 240 2.17 22.61 -12.98
N LEU A 241 2.25 22.86 -11.69
CA LEU A 241 1.71 24.03 -11.01
C LEU A 241 2.80 25.04 -10.68
N GLN A 242 2.41 26.31 -10.57
CA GLN A 242 3.23 27.36 -9.98
C GLN A 242 2.94 27.48 -8.49
N VAL A 243 3.94 27.20 -7.66
CA VAL A 243 3.83 27.13 -6.20
C VAL A 243 4.85 28.07 -5.56
N ARG A 244 4.46 28.87 -4.60
CA ARG A 244 5.41 29.65 -3.79
C ARG A 244 5.79 28.91 -2.53
N VAL A 245 7.07 28.88 -2.21
CA VAL A 245 7.62 28.22 -1.04
C VAL A 245 8.24 29.24 -0.11
N ASN A 246 7.94 29.18 1.20
CA ASN A 246 8.50 30.02 2.24
C ASN A 246 8.39 31.54 1.95
N GLY A 247 7.31 31.98 1.29
CA GLY A 247 7.08 33.38 0.95
C GLY A 247 8.00 33.95 -0.13
N GLN A 248 8.71 33.10 -0.89
CA GLN A 248 9.53 33.56 -2.03
C GLN A 248 8.66 34.26 -3.08
N LYS A 249 9.21 35.31 -3.71
CA LYS A 249 8.50 36.06 -4.76
C LYS A 249 8.29 35.23 -6.02
N GLU A 250 9.34 34.55 -6.46
CA GLU A 250 9.31 33.71 -7.66
C GLU A 250 8.65 32.38 -7.38
N PRO A 251 7.63 32.01 -8.16
CA PRO A 251 7.01 30.70 -8.02
C PRO A 251 7.93 29.61 -8.56
N LEU A 252 7.79 28.43 -8.00
CA LEU A 252 8.51 27.22 -8.36
C LEU A 252 7.58 26.27 -9.11
N ARG A 253 8.15 25.42 -9.95
CA ARG A 253 7.43 24.44 -10.76
C ARG A 253 7.26 23.13 -9.98
N PHE A 254 6.03 22.81 -9.60
CA PHE A 254 5.70 21.58 -8.89
C PHE A 254 4.74 20.71 -9.70
N VAL A 255 5.04 19.43 -9.85
CA VAL A 255 4.10 18.44 -10.40
C VAL A 255 3.11 18.05 -9.30
N LEU A 256 1.81 18.01 -9.60
CA LEU A 256 0.85 17.36 -8.70
C LEU A 256 1.08 15.85 -8.73
N ASP A 257 1.33 15.26 -7.58
CA ASP A 257 1.78 13.87 -7.43
C ASP A 257 0.88 13.11 -6.45
N THR A 258 -0.12 12.41 -6.99
CA THR A 258 -0.99 11.53 -6.19
C THR A 258 -0.35 10.15 -5.93
N GLY A 259 0.77 9.86 -6.58
CA GLY A 259 1.64 8.71 -6.34
C GLY A 259 2.66 8.93 -5.22
N SER A 260 2.57 10.05 -4.47
CA SER A 260 3.45 10.33 -3.33
C SER A 260 2.66 10.78 -2.10
N GLY A 261 2.90 10.13 -0.98
CA GLY A 261 2.28 10.50 0.30
C GLY A 261 2.78 11.84 0.83
N MET A 262 4.06 12.16 0.67
CA MET A 262 4.71 13.38 1.15
C MET A 262 5.24 14.19 -0.04
N SER A 263 5.16 15.51 0.05
CA SER A 263 5.74 16.39 -0.97
C SER A 263 7.26 16.25 -1.01
N VAL A 264 7.82 16.47 -2.20
CA VAL A 264 9.26 16.32 -2.46
C VAL A 264 9.80 17.62 -3.06
N ILE A 265 11.00 18.03 -2.66
CA ILE A 265 11.73 19.14 -3.28
C ILE A 265 13.06 18.63 -3.80
N SER A 266 13.53 19.17 -4.94
CA SER A 266 14.84 18.80 -5.48
C SER A 266 15.96 19.25 -4.54
N ASP A 267 17.05 18.50 -4.51
CA ASP A 267 18.24 18.88 -3.69
C ASP A 267 18.88 20.18 -4.19
N GLU A 268 18.76 20.48 -5.48
CA GLU A 268 19.20 21.75 -6.08
C GLU A 268 18.33 22.92 -5.58
N THR A 269 17.00 22.77 -5.62
CA THR A 269 16.07 23.79 -5.13
C THR A 269 16.18 23.96 -3.61
N ALA A 270 16.35 22.87 -2.87
CA ALA A 270 16.56 22.94 -1.42
C ALA A 270 17.83 23.76 -1.07
N LYS A 271 18.95 23.55 -1.79
CA LYS A 271 20.18 24.33 -1.64
C LYS A 271 19.96 25.82 -1.99
N ARG A 272 19.29 26.09 -3.13
CA ARG A 272 18.98 27.46 -3.59
C ARG A 272 18.15 28.24 -2.57
N LEU A 273 17.22 27.59 -1.86
CA LEU A 273 16.33 28.19 -0.87
C LEU A 273 16.85 28.08 0.58
N ASP A 274 18.07 27.60 0.80
CA ASP A 274 18.67 27.33 2.12
C ASP A 274 17.79 26.44 3.02
N ILE A 275 17.07 25.47 2.41
CA ILE A 275 16.27 24.50 3.16
C ILE A 275 17.20 23.41 3.68
N LYS A 276 17.43 23.42 4.99
CA LYS A 276 18.33 22.48 5.65
C LYS A 276 17.64 21.17 5.99
N PRO A 277 18.32 20.02 5.82
CA PRO A 277 17.83 18.75 6.32
C PRO A 277 17.59 18.79 7.84
N VAL A 278 16.44 18.28 8.26
CA VAL A 278 16.09 18.13 9.69
C VAL A 278 16.40 16.73 10.23
N ALA A 279 16.40 15.74 9.33
CA ALA A 279 16.87 14.37 9.62
C ALA A 279 17.39 13.70 8.35
N ARG A 280 18.23 12.69 8.52
CA ARG A 280 18.77 11.86 7.44
C ARG A 280 18.74 10.40 7.84
N GLY A 281 18.62 9.53 6.85
CA GLY A 281 18.70 8.08 7.02
C GLY A 281 17.39 7.39 6.68
N GLY A 282 17.50 6.08 6.54
CA GLY A 282 16.45 5.26 5.96
C GLY A 282 16.52 5.18 4.44
N GLN A 283 15.76 4.26 3.89
CA GLN A 283 15.64 4.05 2.45
C GLN A 283 14.17 4.01 2.07
N ALA A 284 13.80 4.73 1.02
CA ALA A 284 12.51 4.61 0.37
C ALA A 284 12.56 3.59 -0.77
N ARG A 285 11.40 3.07 -1.13
CA ARG A 285 11.19 2.19 -2.28
C ARG A 285 10.44 2.96 -3.35
N ALA A 286 10.84 2.79 -4.58
CA ALA A 286 10.19 3.42 -5.73
C ALA A 286 10.52 2.68 -7.02
N VAL A 287 9.84 3.03 -8.09
CA VAL A 287 10.08 2.50 -9.42
C VAL A 287 11.37 3.10 -10.03
N GLY A 288 12.07 2.32 -10.84
CA GLY A 288 13.27 2.69 -11.59
C GLY A 288 14.58 2.54 -10.81
N GLY A 289 15.72 2.57 -11.51
CA GLY A 289 17.08 2.70 -11.01
C GLY A 289 17.50 1.79 -9.85
N GLY A 290 16.97 0.57 -9.75
CA GLY A 290 17.26 -0.36 -8.66
C GLY A 290 16.30 -0.27 -7.48
N GLY A 291 15.24 0.53 -7.57
CA GLY A 291 14.09 0.53 -6.66
C GLY A 291 14.31 1.11 -5.27
N LYS A 292 15.48 1.70 -4.98
CA LYS A 292 15.83 2.23 -3.65
C LYS A 292 16.53 3.58 -3.73
N PHE A 293 16.23 4.47 -2.80
CA PHE A 293 17.00 5.71 -2.62
C PHE A 293 17.07 6.12 -1.15
N GLY A 294 18.15 6.82 -0.77
CA GLY A 294 18.34 7.35 0.58
C GLY A 294 17.39 8.51 0.87
N ILE A 295 16.84 8.54 2.08
CA ILE A 295 15.89 9.57 2.50
C ILE A 295 16.59 10.71 3.20
N VAL A 296 16.28 11.94 2.78
CA VAL A 296 16.64 13.18 3.47
C VAL A 296 15.33 13.92 3.75
N TYR A 297 15.09 14.26 5.01
CA TYR A 297 13.90 14.97 5.46
C TYR A 297 14.19 16.47 5.57
N GLY A 298 13.28 17.27 5.03
CA GLY A 298 13.28 18.72 5.12
C GLY A 298 11.98 19.24 5.71
N PHE A 299 11.92 20.56 5.86
CA PHE A 299 10.75 21.25 6.39
C PHE A 299 10.57 22.60 5.70
N LEU A 300 9.37 22.87 5.21
CA LEU A 300 8.98 24.14 4.63
C LEU A 300 8.09 24.89 5.61
N ASN A 301 8.35 26.19 5.81
CA ASN A 301 7.49 27.03 6.63
C ASN A 301 6.12 27.19 5.98
N SER A 302 6.08 27.33 4.64
CA SER A 302 4.84 27.47 3.91
C SER A 302 4.96 27.04 2.46
N LEU A 303 3.79 26.68 1.89
CA LEU A 303 3.58 26.36 0.51
C LEU A 303 2.27 27.02 0.07
N GLU A 304 2.31 27.84 -1.01
CA GLU A 304 1.18 28.65 -1.45
C GLU A 304 0.78 28.28 -2.89
N MET A 305 -0.52 28.08 -3.10
CA MET A 305 -1.14 27.75 -4.37
C MET A 305 -2.31 28.70 -4.62
N GLY A 306 -2.08 29.75 -5.41
CA GLY A 306 -3.06 30.81 -5.60
C GLY A 306 -3.39 31.52 -4.29
N THR A 307 -4.66 31.42 -3.86
CA THR A 307 -5.19 32.04 -2.62
C THR A 307 -5.15 31.11 -1.41
N VAL A 308 -4.75 29.85 -1.56
CA VAL A 308 -4.59 28.95 -0.42
C VAL A 308 -3.12 28.82 -0.05
N LYS A 309 -2.87 28.68 1.26
CA LYS A 309 -1.56 28.47 1.85
C LYS A 309 -1.62 27.31 2.82
N VAL A 310 -0.58 26.49 2.84
CA VAL A 310 -0.38 25.42 3.83
C VAL A 310 0.91 25.70 4.57
N GLU A 311 0.85 25.78 5.88
CA GLU A 311 2.00 26.05 6.74
C GLU A 311 2.51 24.77 7.40
N ASN A 312 3.78 24.80 7.80
CA ASN A 312 4.45 23.70 8.50
C ASN A 312 4.42 22.39 7.68
N VAL A 313 5.06 22.40 6.53
CA VAL A 313 5.01 21.30 5.55
C VAL A 313 6.29 20.46 5.59
N PRO A 314 6.26 19.25 6.17
CA PRO A 314 7.33 18.25 6.02
C PRO A 314 7.50 17.84 4.56
N VAL A 315 8.76 17.66 4.12
CA VAL A 315 9.08 17.26 2.75
C VAL A 315 10.24 16.28 2.70
N TYR A 316 10.34 15.51 1.63
CA TYR A 316 11.57 14.84 1.24
C TYR A 316 12.46 15.79 0.41
N ILE A 317 13.76 15.66 0.56
CA ILE A 317 14.76 16.31 -0.29
C ILE A 317 15.49 15.19 -1.03
N ARG A 318 15.45 15.21 -2.38
CA ARG A 318 16.14 14.21 -3.18
C ARG A 318 16.56 14.75 -4.55
N ARG A 319 17.48 14.06 -5.19
CA ARG A 319 17.84 14.32 -6.60
C ARG A 319 16.70 13.91 -7.52
N PHE A 320 16.44 14.71 -8.57
CA PHE A 320 15.56 14.36 -9.68
C PHE A 320 16.41 13.90 -10.88
N TYR A 321 15.90 12.92 -11.61
CA TYR A 321 16.60 12.31 -12.73
C TYR A 321 16.08 12.77 -14.08
N ASP A 322 14.84 13.28 -14.16
CA ASP A 322 14.28 13.86 -15.37
C ASP A 322 14.94 15.23 -15.65
N VAL A 323 15.68 15.29 -16.75
CA VAL A 323 16.36 16.51 -17.20
C VAL A 323 15.61 17.25 -18.31
N HIS A 324 14.58 16.62 -18.90
CA HIS A 324 13.85 17.17 -20.06
C HIS A 324 12.79 18.17 -19.64
N ILE A 325 12.13 17.92 -18.52
CA ILE A 325 11.11 18.81 -17.94
C ILE A 325 11.55 19.17 -16.53
N PRO A 326 12.40 20.21 -16.38
CA PRO A 326 12.91 20.60 -15.07
C PRO A 326 11.76 21.07 -14.18
N VAL A 327 11.68 20.48 -12.99
CA VAL A 327 10.74 20.82 -11.94
C VAL A 327 11.49 20.99 -10.62
N ASP A 328 10.96 21.87 -9.76
CA ASP A 328 11.52 22.16 -8.44
C ASP A 328 11.07 21.16 -7.38
N GLY A 329 9.88 20.55 -7.58
CA GLY A 329 9.32 19.63 -6.62
C GLY A 329 8.10 18.84 -7.12
N TYR A 330 7.63 17.98 -6.24
CA TYR A 330 6.39 17.22 -6.39
C TYR A 330 5.47 17.52 -5.22
N LEU A 331 4.21 17.85 -5.50
CA LEU A 331 3.18 18.19 -4.53
C LEU A 331 2.42 16.94 -4.15
N GLY A 332 2.77 16.33 -3.01
CA GLY A 332 2.22 15.08 -2.53
C GLY A 332 0.88 15.21 -1.82
N LEU A 333 0.29 14.05 -1.53
CA LEU A 333 -1.03 13.91 -0.93
C LEU A 333 -1.17 14.61 0.44
N SER A 334 -0.12 14.62 1.27
CA SER A 334 -0.13 15.26 2.59
C SER A 334 -0.56 16.73 2.57
N VAL A 335 -0.35 17.42 1.45
CA VAL A 335 -0.78 18.81 1.25
C VAL A 335 -2.18 18.87 0.66
N VAL A 336 -2.41 18.19 -0.48
CA VAL A 336 -3.68 18.32 -1.23
C VAL A 336 -4.86 17.64 -0.53
N GLN A 337 -4.62 16.63 0.31
CA GLN A 337 -5.67 15.99 1.11
C GLN A 337 -6.35 16.89 2.16
N LYS A 338 -5.80 18.08 2.41
CA LYS A 338 -6.43 19.10 3.27
C LYS A 338 -7.60 19.81 2.57
N PHE A 339 -7.81 19.51 1.28
CA PHE A 339 -8.81 20.12 0.41
C PHE A 339 -9.60 19.07 -0.37
N LEU A 340 -10.84 19.40 -0.74
CA LEU A 340 -11.47 18.79 -1.91
C LEU A 340 -10.72 19.29 -3.13
N THR A 341 -10.16 18.37 -3.90
CA THR A 341 -9.29 18.71 -5.02
C THR A 341 -9.92 18.27 -6.32
N SER A 342 -10.05 19.19 -7.28
CA SER A 342 -10.40 18.81 -8.65
C SER A 342 -9.29 19.17 -9.63
N LEU A 343 -9.05 18.30 -10.59
CA LEU A 343 -8.06 18.45 -11.65
C LEU A 343 -8.78 18.36 -13.00
N ASP A 344 -8.92 19.49 -13.68
CA ASP A 344 -9.57 19.58 -14.98
C ASP A 344 -8.53 19.71 -16.09
N TYR A 345 -8.25 18.62 -16.78
CA TYR A 345 -7.31 18.60 -17.89
C TYR A 345 -7.84 19.31 -19.15
N GLY A 346 -9.15 19.51 -19.25
CA GLY A 346 -9.77 20.26 -20.35
C GLY A 346 -9.49 21.75 -20.28
N THR A 347 -9.70 22.34 -19.11
CA THR A 347 -9.43 23.76 -18.81
C THR A 347 -8.03 24.00 -18.26
N ARG A 348 -7.26 22.95 -17.98
CA ARG A 348 -5.94 22.97 -17.34
C ARG A 348 -5.94 23.77 -16.02
N ARG A 349 -6.89 23.45 -15.16
CA ARG A 349 -7.02 24.10 -13.85
C ARG A 349 -7.15 23.07 -12.73
N MET A 350 -6.43 23.31 -11.67
CA MET A 350 -6.62 22.62 -10.39
C MET A 350 -7.44 23.53 -9.48
N SER A 351 -8.50 23.00 -8.89
CA SER A 351 -9.29 23.71 -7.89
C SER A 351 -9.14 23.03 -6.54
N LEU A 352 -8.99 23.82 -5.51
CA LEU A 352 -8.86 23.42 -4.12
C LEU A 352 -9.97 24.08 -3.32
N VAL A 353 -10.72 23.33 -2.54
CA VAL A 353 -11.77 23.85 -1.65
C VAL A 353 -11.55 23.27 -0.27
N ARG A 354 -11.40 24.15 0.72
CA ARG A 354 -11.20 23.74 2.12
C ARG A 354 -12.42 22.97 2.60
N GLN A 355 -12.21 21.82 3.21
CA GLN A 355 -13.28 21.06 3.83
C GLN A 355 -13.65 21.68 5.18
N ASN A 356 -14.81 22.30 5.26
CA ASN A 356 -15.44 22.61 6.53
C ASN A 356 -16.12 21.34 7.03
N GLN A 357 -15.60 20.75 8.09
CA GLN A 357 -16.08 19.45 8.60
C GLN A 357 -17.59 19.43 8.89
N THR A 358 -18.21 20.56 9.22
CA THR A 358 -19.63 20.65 9.60
C THR A 358 -20.58 20.64 8.40
N GLU A 359 -20.28 21.35 7.32
CA GLU A 359 -21.13 21.38 6.11
C GLU A 359 -21.08 20.08 5.30
N PHE A 360 -19.95 19.38 5.40
CA PHE A 360 -19.73 18.14 4.66
C PHE A 360 -20.51 16.95 5.24
N ILE A 361 -20.64 16.91 6.58
CA ILE A 361 -21.43 15.86 7.27
C ILE A 361 -22.92 16.00 6.93
N ASP A 362 -23.46 17.21 6.91
CA ASP A 362 -24.90 17.44 6.75
C ASP A 362 -25.41 17.21 5.31
N THR A 363 -24.65 17.54 4.28
CA THR A 363 -25.05 17.33 2.89
C THR A 363 -24.97 15.87 2.43
N TRP A 364 -24.16 15.06 3.07
CA TRP A 364 -23.88 13.69 2.65
C TRP A 364 -24.49 12.59 3.54
N THR A 365 -24.67 12.87 4.84
CA THR A 365 -25.30 11.93 5.78
C THR A 365 -26.82 11.89 5.64
N ALA A 366 -27.45 12.93 5.16
CA ALA A 366 -28.90 13.03 5.02
C ALA A 366 -29.51 12.06 3.98
N LYS A 367 -28.74 11.36 3.17
CA LYS A 367 -29.22 10.48 2.08
C LYS A 367 -28.55 9.11 2.00
N ARG A 368 -28.09 8.53 3.10
CA ARG A 368 -27.66 7.12 3.09
C ARG A 368 -28.87 6.19 3.11
N PRO A 369 -29.04 5.28 2.16
CA PRO A 369 -29.90 4.12 2.37
C PRO A 369 -29.29 3.27 3.50
N GLU A 370 -30.09 2.96 4.51
CA GLU A 370 -29.71 2.00 5.54
C GLU A 370 -29.40 0.65 4.88
N GLY A 371 -28.21 0.12 5.07
CA GLY A 371 -27.93 -1.27 4.78
C GLY A 371 -26.65 -1.63 4.04
N ILE A 372 -25.84 -0.68 3.55
CA ILE A 372 -24.57 -1.01 2.86
C ILE A 372 -23.41 -0.26 3.52
N GLN A 373 -22.82 -0.86 4.54
CA GLN A 373 -21.55 -0.42 5.09
C GLN A 373 -20.44 -0.78 4.07
N GLY A 374 -19.75 0.22 3.55
CA GLY A 374 -18.57 0.05 2.71
C GLY A 374 -18.67 0.44 1.24
N LEU A 375 -19.84 0.82 0.73
CA LEU A 375 -19.96 1.40 -0.62
C LEU A 375 -20.25 2.90 -0.52
N ALA A 376 -19.54 3.69 -1.33
CA ALA A 376 -19.79 5.12 -1.43
C ALA A 376 -21.23 5.40 -1.88
N PRO A 377 -21.93 6.41 -1.31
CA PRO A 377 -23.29 6.72 -1.72
C PRO A 377 -23.32 7.22 -3.17
N VAL A 378 -24.31 6.76 -3.93
CA VAL A 378 -24.63 7.29 -5.25
C VAL A 378 -25.23 8.68 -5.10
N LEU A 379 -24.66 9.69 -5.75
CA LEU A 379 -25.22 11.03 -5.80
C LEU A 379 -26.53 11.06 -6.62
N PRO A 380 -27.51 11.91 -6.25
CA PRO A 380 -28.84 11.88 -6.87
C PRO A 380 -28.94 12.52 -8.26
N ASN A 381 -27.89 12.85 -8.94
CA ASN A 381 -27.91 13.31 -10.32
C ASN A 381 -26.89 12.57 -11.15
N ASP A 382 -27.39 11.58 -11.84
CA ASP A 382 -26.95 11.01 -13.10
C ASP A 382 -25.46 11.10 -13.45
N PHE A 383 -24.81 9.94 -13.62
CA PHE A 383 -23.59 9.69 -14.39
C PHE A 383 -22.23 9.70 -13.70
N ALA A 384 -22.10 10.03 -12.45
CA ALA A 384 -20.80 9.94 -11.80
C ALA A 384 -20.77 8.85 -10.71
N VAL A 385 -20.35 7.65 -11.08
CA VAL A 385 -20.05 6.62 -10.08
C VAL A 385 -18.73 6.97 -9.39
N GLU A 386 -18.76 7.06 -8.07
CA GLU A 386 -17.54 7.22 -7.29
C GLU A 386 -16.72 5.94 -7.30
N VAL A 387 -15.43 6.09 -7.50
CA VAL A 387 -14.43 5.02 -7.41
C VAL A 387 -13.87 5.04 -5.99
N PRO A 388 -14.01 3.97 -5.22
CA PRO A 388 -13.37 3.88 -3.91
C PRO A 388 -11.85 3.83 -4.07
N LEU A 389 -11.15 4.62 -3.25
CA LEU A 389 -9.70 4.66 -3.17
C LEU A 389 -9.23 4.13 -1.82
N ARG A 390 -8.10 3.47 -1.84
CA ARG A 390 -7.38 3.04 -0.64
C ARG A 390 -6.03 3.72 -0.58
N THR A 391 -5.54 3.92 0.62
CA THR A 391 -4.18 4.45 0.81
C THR A 391 -3.27 3.31 1.23
N THR A 392 -2.26 3.02 0.43
CA THR A 392 -1.26 1.98 0.75
C THR A 392 -0.50 2.30 2.04
N SER A 393 0.24 1.34 2.58
CA SER A 393 1.10 1.59 3.75
C SER A 393 2.15 2.69 3.50
N SER A 394 2.62 2.82 2.26
CA SER A 394 3.56 3.87 1.83
C SER A 394 2.89 5.24 1.61
N GLY A 395 1.55 5.31 1.63
CA GLY A 395 0.80 6.55 1.45
C GLY A 395 0.35 6.82 0.01
N PHE A 396 0.52 5.88 -0.93
CA PHE A 396 0.02 6.02 -2.31
C PHE A 396 -1.49 5.79 -2.37
N LEU A 397 -2.18 6.48 -3.28
CA LEU A 397 -3.58 6.17 -3.60
C LEU A 397 -3.66 4.94 -4.50
N SER A 398 -4.54 4.02 -4.20
CA SER A 398 -4.79 2.80 -4.96
C SER A 398 -6.27 2.67 -5.28
N GLY A 399 -6.58 2.30 -6.53
CA GLY A 399 -7.94 2.02 -7.01
C GLY A 399 -8.00 0.70 -7.75
N GLU A 400 -9.18 0.11 -7.80
CA GLU A 400 -9.42 -1.13 -8.53
C GLU A 400 -9.65 -0.84 -10.02
N VAL A 401 -8.82 -1.44 -10.87
CA VAL A 401 -8.81 -1.32 -12.32
C VAL A 401 -9.23 -2.65 -12.95
N ASN A 402 -10.07 -2.60 -13.97
CA ASN A 402 -10.38 -3.75 -14.81
C ASN A 402 -9.61 -3.66 -16.13
N LEU A 403 -9.00 -4.75 -16.53
CA LEU A 403 -8.32 -4.94 -17.81
C LEU A 403 -9.10 -5.93 -18.65
N GLU A 404 -9.36 -5.61 -19.91
CA GLU A 404 -10.02 -6.53 -20.83
C GLU A 404 -9.23 -7.83 -20.98
N GLY A 405 -9.92 -8.96 -20.86
CA GLY A 405 -9.31 -10.29 -20.86
C GLY A 405 -8.99 -10.84 -19.48
N PHE A 406 -9.20 -10.05 -18.40
CA PHE A 406 -9.03 -10.49 -17.02
C PHE A 406 -10.37 -10.54 -16.28
N GLU A 407 -10.63 -11.63 -15.58
CA GLU A 407 -11.90 -11.82 -14.85
C GLU A 407 -12.00 -10.95 -13.60
N LYS A 408 -10.85 -10.66 -12.97
CA LYS A 408 -10.79 -9.92 -11.71
C LYS A 408 -10.24 -8.52 -11.90
N ASN A 409 -10.75 -7.59 -11.10
CA ASN A 409 -10.13 -6.29 -10.94
C ASN A 409 -8.78 -6.44 -10.24
N VAL A 410 -7.85 -5.56 -10.57
CA VAL A 410 -6.51 -5.50 -9.97
C VAL A 410 -6.26 -4.10 -9.40
N ASN A 411 -5.41 -4.01 -8.36
CA ASN A 411 -5.12 -2.73 -7.74
C ASN A 411 -4.01 -2.01 -8.50
N PHE A 412 -4.28 -0.75 -8.87
CA PHE A 412 -3.32 0.15 -9.49
C PHE A 412 -3.15 1.40 -8.61
N ILE A 413 -1.92 1.87 -8.50
CA ILE A 413 -1.65 3.19 -7.93
C ILE A 413 -2.19 4.26 -8.88
N ILE A 414 -2.92 5.24 -8.36
CA ILE A 414 -3.43 6.38 -9.13
C ILE A 414 -2.40 7.50 -9.04
N ASP A 415 -1.69 7.76 -10.15
CA ASP A 415 -0.53 8.64 -10.15
C ASP A 415 -0.62 9.72 -11.24
N THR A 416 -0.88 10.96 -10.81
CA THR A 416 -0.93 12.12 -11.71
C THR A 416 0.45 12.58 -12.16
N ALA A 417 1.52 12.15 -11.52
CA ALA A 417 2.91 12.50 -11.88
C ALA A 417 3.58 11.44 -12.77
N ALA A 418 2.95 10.27 -12.96
CA ALA A 418 3.36 9.30 -13.96
C ALA A 418 2.85 9.70 -15.33
N SER A 419 3.73 9.87 -16.32
CA SER A 419 3.36 10.25 -17.69
C SER A 419 2.61 9.16 -18.42
N ILE A 420 2.88 7.90 -18.10
CA ILE A 420 2.35 6.70 -18.74
C ILE A 420 1.85 5.70 -17.69
N THR A 421 0.84 4.94 -18.07
CA THR A 421 0.36 3.77 -17.30
C THR A 421 1.46 2.71 -17.23
N VAL A 422 1.55 2.02 -16.10
CA VAL A 422 2.51 0.94 -15.87
C VAL A 422 1.77 -0.34 -15.54
N VAL A 423 2.25 -1.47 -16.08
CA VAL A 423 1.88 -2.82 -15.68
C VAL A 423 3.09 -3.46 -15.00
N SER A 424 2.90 -4.14 -13.87
CA SER A 424 4.01 -4.79 -13.19
C SER A 424 4.60 -5.91 -14.03
N GLU A 425 5.92 -6.06 -14.00
CA GLU A 425 6.62 -7.12 -14.75
C GLU A 425 6.06 -8.51 -14.39
N LYS A 426 5.85 -8.77 -13.10
CA LYS A 426 5.29 -10.04 -12.62
C LYS A 426 3.88 -10.30 -13.19
N PHE A 427 3.00 -9.29 -13.18
CA PHE A 427 1.66 -9.42 -13.72
C PHE A 427 1.68 -9.55 -15.25
N SER A 428 2.61 -8.89 -15.95
CA SER A 428 2.76 -8.97 -17.40
C SER A 428 3.24 -10.34 -17.92
N GLN A 429 3.64 -11.25 -17.02
CA GLN A 429 4.02 -12.63 -17.37
C GLN A 429 2.81 -13.56 -17.58
N GLU A 430 1.60 -13.11 -17.28
CA GLU A 430 0.40 -13.86 -17.61
C GLU A 430 0.20 -13.96 -19.14
N GLU A 431 -0.28 -15.12 -19.61
CA GLU A 431 -0.37 -15.45 -21.04
C GLU A 431 -1.14 -14.40 -21.86
N GLN A 432 -2.16 -13.77 -21.26
CA GLN A 432 -3.00 -12.75 -21.88
C GLN A 432 -2.21 -11.52 -22.38
N PHE A 433 -1.05 -11.22 -21.76
CA PHE A 433 -0.22 -10.08 -22.17
C PHE A 433 0.71 -10.35 -23.35
N PHE A 434 0.99 -11.59 -23.70
CA PHE A 434 2.00 -11.91 -24.72
C PHE A 434 1.66 -11.33 -26.11
N SER A 435 0.39 -11.31 -26.47
CA SER A 435 -0.09 -10.72 -27.72
C SER A 435 -0.15 -9.20 -27.72
N LEU A 436 -0.04 -8.57 -26.55
CA LEU A 436 -0.15 -7.12 -26.38
C LEU A 436 1.20 -6.41 -26.40
N LEU A 437 2.31 -7.17 -26.40
CA LEU A 437 3.67 -6.62 -26.42
C LEU A 437 3.94 -5.89 -27.75
N GLN A 438 4.48 -4.67 -27.62
CA GLN A 438 4.92 -3.86 -28.74
C GLN A 438 6.42 -4.09 -29.03
N PRO A 439 6.86 -3.97 -30.30
CA PRO A 439 8.29 -4.10 -30.63
C PRO A 439 9.13 -2.94 -30.09
N SER A 440 8.49 -1.79 -29.84
CA SER A 440 9.14 -0.58 -29.33
C SER A 440 9.63 -0.76 -27.89
N ARG A 441 10.71 -0.01 -27.57
CA ARG A 441 11.26 0.10 -26.22
C ARG A 441 11.32 1.57 -25.82
N MET A 442 11.35 1.81 -24.53
CA MET A 442 11.43 3.18 -24.01
C MET A 442 12.38 3.26 -22.81
N ARG A 443 12.76 4.49 -22.49
CA ARG A 443 13.48 4.85 -21.27
C ARG A 443 12.50 5.43 -20.26
N VAL A 444 12.58 4.99 -19.01
CA VAL A 444 11.73 5.47 -17.94
C VAL A 444 12.55 6.12 -16.83
N PHE A 445 12.22 7.36 -16.49
CA PHE A 445 12.79 8.10 -15.37
C PHE A 445 11.90 7.91 -14.15
N GLY A 446 12.35 7.10 -13.19
CA GLY A 446 11.64 6.83 -11.96
C GLY A 446 12.20 7.60 -10.77
N ALA A 447 11.52 7.51 -9.63
CA ALA A 447 11.95 8.17 -8.41
C ALA A 447 13.28 7.61 -7.86
N ALA A 448 13.60 6.35 -8.12
CA ALA A 448 14.85 5.71 -7.71
C ALA A 448 15.95 5.74 -8.79
N GLY A 449 15.67 6.26 -9.99
CA GLY A 449 16.64 6.36 -11.08
C GLY A 449 16.04 6.08 -12.45
N VAL A 450 16.89 5.73 -13.41
CA VAL A 450 16.53 5.50 -14.81
C VAL A 450 16.52 4.01 -15.11
N THR A 451 15.49 3.55 -15.83
CA THR A 451 15.40 2.19 -16.38
C THR A 451 15.41 2.26 -17.90
N GLU A 452 16.37 1.57 -18.50
CA GLU A 452 16.55 1.48 -19.95
C GLU A 452 15.81 0.25 -20.52
N ASP A 453 15.56 0.26 -21.83
CA ASP A 453 15.02 -0.89 -22.58
C ASP A 453 13.68 -1.41 -22.05
N VAL A 454 12.83 -0.53 -21.56
CA VAL A 454 11.53 -0.89 -20.96
C VAL A 454 10.57 -1.36 -22.04
N LYS A 455 9.96 -2.52 -21.85
CA LYS A 455 8.93 -3.09 -22.74
C LYS A 455 7.65 -2.25 -22.69
N LEU A 456 6.96 -2.20 -23.84
CA LEU A 456 5.66 -1.57 -23.99
C LEU A 456 4.58 -2.61 -24.25
N LEU A 457 3.40 -2.35 -23.70
CA LEU A 457 2.14 -3.05 -23.98
C LEU A 457 1.16 -2.05 -24.61
N GLN A 458 0.26 -2.53 -25.46
CA GLN A 458 -0.94 -1.80 -25.82
C GLN A 458 -2.15 -2.55 -25.26
N LEU A 459 -2.69 -2.04 -24.16
CA LEU A 459 -3.86 -2.60 -23.48
C LEU A 459 -5.11 -2.34 -24.33
N PRO A 460 -5.89 -3.37 -24.72
CA PRO A 460 -7.08 -3.19 -25.55
C PRO A 460 -8.07 -2.23 -24.91
N LYS A 461 -8.34 -2.43 -23.62
CA LYS A 461 -9.24 -1.61 -22.83
C LYS A 461 -8.85 -1.66 -21.36
N LEU A 462 -8.85 -0.49 -20.75
CA LEU A 462 -8.63 -0.29 -19.33
C LEU A 462 -9.79 0.52 -18.76
N SER A 463 -10.35 0.10 -17.62
CA SER A 463 -11.41 0.82 -16.96
C SER A 463 -11.20 0.92 -15.45
N ILE A 464 -11.68 2.02 -14.88
CA ILE A 464 -11.75 2.26 -13.45
C ILE A 464 -13.14 2.80 -13.11
N GLY A 465 -13.91 2.05 -12.31
CA GLY A 465 -15.34 2.30 -12.18
C GLY A 465 -16.02 2.30 -13.57
N PRO A 466 -16.86 3.30 -13.87
CA PRO A 466 -17.54 3.41 -15.18
C PRO A 466 -16.66 4.00 -16.28
N SER A 467 -15.52 4.61 -15.92
CA SER A 467 -14.61 5.31 -16.84
C SER A 467 -13.72 4.32 -17.55
N LYS A 468 -13.70 4.35 -18.88
CA LYS A 468 -12.95 3.40 -19.72
C LYS A 468 -12.27 4.11 -20.87
N LEU A 469 -11.10 3.59 -21.24
CA LEU A 469 -10.39 3.96 -22.47
C LEU A 469 -9.86 2.71 -23.17
N GLU A 470 -9.74 2.81 -24.48
CA GLU A 470 -9.22 1.74 -25.35
C GLU A 470 -7.83 2.09 -25.86
N LYS A 471 -7.05 1.07 -26.22
CA LYS A 471 -5.72 1.17 -26.82
C LYS A 471 -4.75 2.02 -25.97
N ILE A 472 -4.71 1.76 -24.67
CA ILE A 472 -3.82 2.47 -23.76
C ILE A 472 -2.42 1.83 -23.79
N ASN A 473 -1.41 2.66 -24.06
CA ASN A 473 -0.02 2.24 -23.96
C ASN A 473 0.40 2.16 -22.48
N ALA A 474 1.09 1.09 -22.13
CA ALA A 474 1.60 0.85 -20.78
C ALA A 474 3.05 0.38 -20.82
N ALA A 475 3.87 0.91 -19.93
CA ALA A 475 5.23 0.45 -19.69
C ALA A 475 5.21 -0.79 -18.76
N VAL A 476 6.15 -1.73 -19.00
CA VAL A 476 6.32 -2.88 -18.11
C VAL A 476 7.50 -2.61 -17.18
N LEU A 477 7.23 -2.51 -15.87
CA LEU A 477 8.25 -2.20 -14.88
C LEU A 477 8.20 -3.15 -13.67
N ASP A 478 9.34 -3.32 -13.03
CA ASP A 478 9.40 -4.02 -11.74
C ASP A 478 8.72 -3.19 -10.65
N MET A 479 7.61 -3.71 -10.13
CA MET A 479 6.83 -3.12 -9.04
C MET A 479 7.13 -3.76 -7.67
N GLU A 480 8.01 -4.76 -7.59
CA GLU A 480 8.32 -5.41 -6.31
C GLU A 480 8.87 -4.45 -5.26
N PRO A 481 9.76 -3.48 -5.59
CA PRO A 481 10.19 -2.48 -4.60
C PRO A 481 9.03 -1.69 -3.99
N VAL A 482 8.03 -1.33 -4.77
CA VAL A 482 6.82 -0.65 -4.32
C VAL A 482 5.94 -1.61 -3.50
N ASN A 483 5.75 -2.84 -4.00
CA ASN A 483 4.95 -3.87 -3.33
C ASN A 483 5.49 -4.28 -1.96
N GLU A 484 6.82 -4.24 -1.75
CA GLU A 484 7.43 -4.47 -0.43
C GLU A 484 6.90 -3.52 0.64
N THR A 485 6.43 -2.33 0.26
CA THR A 485 6.01 -1.29 1.18
C THR A 485 4.55 -0.89 1.08
N ALA A 486 3.85 -1.32 0.03
CA ALA A 486 2.44 -0.97 -0.20
C ALA A 486 1.48 -1.62 0.80
N GLY A 487 1.82 -2.82 1.28
CA GLY A 487 1.02 -3.60 2.23
C GLY A 487 0.02 -4.55 1.57
N PHE A 488 -0.34 -4.30 0.32
CA PHE A 488 -1.10 -5.20 -0.54
C PHE A 488 -0.65 -5.04 -1.99
N THR A 489 -0.88 -6.06 -2.80
CA THR A 489 -0.36 -6.14 -4.17
C THR A 489 -0.89 -5.00 -5.04
N GLN A 490 0.04 -4.31 -5.71
CA GLN A 490 -0.21 -3.36 -6.78
C GLN A 490 0.23 -4.00 -8.11
N SER A 491 -0.69 -4.13 -9.05
CA SER A 491 -0.43 -4.72 -10.37
C SER A 491 0.05 -3.69 -11.39
N GLY A 492 -0.01 -2.39 -11.05
CA GLY A 492 0.43 -1.33 -11.93
C GLY A 492 0.21 0.07 -11.37
N ILE A 493 0.38 1.06 -12.26
CA ILE A 493 0.17 2.48 -12.02
C ILE A 493 -0.73 3.02 -13.11
N LEU A 494 -1.80 3.71 -12.76
CA LEU A 494 -2.66 4.41 -13.68
C LEU A 494 -2.12 5.84 -13.88
N GLY A 495 -1.49 6.08 -15.01
CA GLY A 495 -0.76 7.30 -15.29
C GLY A 495 -1.54 8.37 -16.05
N GLY A 496 -0.87 9.48 -16.33
CA GLY A 496 -1.41 10.66 -16.99
C GLY A 496 -1.95 10.40 -18.39
N ASN A 497 -1.42 9.41 -19.13
CA ASN A 497 -1.94 9.05 -20.44
C ASN A 497 -3.40 8.49 -20.37
N PHE A 498 -3.84 7.99 -19.24
CA PHE A 498 -5.24 7.69 -18.96
C PHE A 498 -5.94 8.89 -18.30
N LEU A 499 -5.37 9.42 -17.24
CA LEU A 499 -6.02 10.42 -16.36
C LEU A 499 -6.34 11.74 -17.09
N ARG A 500 -5.52 12.18 -18.06
CA ARG A 500 -5.71 13.42 -18.85
C ARG A 500 -7.00 13.49 -19.66
N HIS A 501 -7.70 12.38 -19.81
CA HIS A 501 -8.96 12.31 -20.56
C HIS A 501 -10.19 12.71 -19.72
N PHE A 502 -9.95 13.02 -18.42
CA PHE A 502 -11.02 13.26 -17.47
C PHE A 502 -10.83 14.59 -16.74
N ARG A 503 -11.94 15.11 -16.21
CA ARG A 503 -11.94 15.96 -15.03
C ARG A 503 -12.02 15.03 -13.84
N ILE A 504 -11.07 15.16 -12.91
CA ILE A 504 -10.91 14.28 -11.77
C ILE A 504 -11.26 15.05 -10.50
N TYR A 505 -12.07 14.46 -9.64
CA TYR A 505 -12.36 14.97 -8.30
C TYR A 505 -11.84 13.97 -7.28
N PHE A 506 -11.07 14.46 -6.33
CA PHE A 506 -10.55 13.68 -5.22
C PHE A 506 -11.21 14.14 -3.92
N ASP A 507 -11.82 13.19 -3.21
CA ASP A 507 -12.28 13.31 -1.84
C ASP A 507 -11.44 12.39 -0.97
N PHE A 508 -10.33 12.93 -0.49
CA PHE A 508 -9.37 12.15 0.31
C PHE A 508 -9.91 11.77 1.68
N ALA A 509 -10.84 12.56 2.24
CA ALA A 509 -11.46 12.27 3.54
C ALA A 509 -12.38 11.06 3.45
N ARG A 510 -13.05 10.88 2.33
CA ARG A 510 -13.94 9.73 2.08
C ARG A 510 -13.23 8.56 1.40
N GLY A 511 -11.99 8.76 0.95
CA GLY A 511 -11.29 7.77 0.14
C GLY A 511 -12.01 7.49 -1.17
N ALA A 512 -12.41 8.54 -1.90
CA ALA A 512 -13.16 8.41 -3.14
C ALA A 512 -12.63 9.32 -4.24
N MET A 513 -12.77 8.88 -5.48
CA MET A 513 -12.47 9.63 -6.68
C MET A 513 -13.65 9.58 -7.65
N ARG A 514 -13.87 10.67 -8.39
CA ARG A 514 -14.84 10.73 -9.49
C ARG A 514 -14.14 11.18 -10.76
N LEU A 515 -14.44 10.52 -11.87
CA LEU A 515 -13.91 10.81 -13.20
C LEU A 515 -15.04 11.23 -14.12
N GLU A 516 -14.97 12.43 -14.68
CA GLU A 516 -15.90 12.94 -15.69
C GLU A 516 -15.18 13.06 -17.05
N PRO A 517 -15.63 12.37 -18.10
CA PRO A 517 -15.03 12.49 -19.42
C PRO A 517 -15.06 13.94 -19.93
N LEU A 518 -13.96 14.40 -20.52
CA LEU A 518 -13.84 15.80 -20.96
C LEU A 518 -14.60 16.11 -22.26
N SER A 519 -14.82 15.16 -23.15
CA SER A 519 -15.66 15.28 -24.35
C SER A 519 -15.67 13.96 -25.14
N ASP A 520 -16.71 13.77 -25.99
CA ASP A 520 -16.85 12.64 -26.92
C ASP A 520 -16.03 12.79 -28.21
N LYS A 521 -15.21 13.83 -28.37
CA LYS A 521 -14.39 14.01 -29.57
C LYS A 521 -13.22 13.05 -29.59
N PRO A 522 -13.04 12.28 -30.69
CA PRO A 522 -11.85 11.46 -30.84
C PRO A 522 -10.60 12.36 -30.80
N ARG A 523 -9.65 12.02 -29.92
CA ARG A 523 -8.36 12.70 -29.81
C ARG A 523 -7.36 12.10 -30.81
N PRO A 524 -6.37 12.89 -31.27
CA PRO A 524 -5.31 12.35 -32.11
C PRO A 524 -4.62 11.17 -31.40
N ALA A 525 -4.14 10.22 -32.20
CA ALA A 525 -3.37 9.07 -31.71
C ALA A 525 -2.27 9.55 -30.78
N GLU A 526 -2.10 8.81 -29.70
CA GLU A 526 -1.06 9.10 -28.72
C GLU A 526 0.32 8.96 -29.36
N ILE A 527 1.08 10.05 -29.42
CA ILE A 527 2.50 9.98 -29.81
C ILE A 527 3.24 9.41 -28.60
N ILE A 528 3.80 8.22 -28.76
CA ILE A 528 4.61 7.60 -27.71
C ILE A 528 5.90 8.40 -27.61
N ASN A 529 6.07 9.13 -26.51
CA ASN A 529 7.37 9.70 -26.17
C ASN A 529 8.30 8.53 -25.80
N PRO A 530 9.49 8.38 -26.43
CA PRO A 530 10.44 7.33 -26.07
C PRO A 530 11.03 7.51 -24.68
N GLU A 531 10.79 8.64 -24.04
CA GLU A 531 11.24 8.97 -22.68
C GLU A 531 10.06 9.42 -21.83
N VAL A 532 9.80 8.72 -20.75
CA VAL A 532 8.67 8.99 -19.85
C VAL A 532 9.08 9.00 -18.37
N VAL A 533 8.28 9.64 -17.55
CA VAL A 533 8.48 9.74 -16.09
C VAL A 533 7.42 8.94 -15.37
N VAL A 534 7.87 8.20 -14.37
CA VAL A 534 7.05 7.47 -13.39
C VAL A 534 7.59 7.77 -12.00
N THR A 535 6.74 8.19 -11.07
CA THR A 535 7.15 8.73 -9.78
C THR A 535 6.99 7.84 -8.56
N PRO A 536 6.08 6.86 -8.46
CA PRO A 536 5.92 6.05 -7.24
C PRO A 536 7.13 5.24 -6.85
#